data_a34f82e0e926b315e7e6ef127be3d932
#
_entry.id   a34f82e0e926b315e7e6ef127be3d932
#
_cell.length_a   1.000
_cell.length_b   1.000
_cell.length_c   1.000
_cell.angle_alpha   90.00
_cell.angle_beta   90.00
_cell.angle_gamma   90.00
#
_symmetry.space_group_name_H-M   'P 1'
#
loop_
_entity.id
_entity.type
_entity.pdbx_description
1 polymer ?
#
loop_
_entity_poly.entity_id
_entity_poly.type
_entity_poly.pdbx_seq_one_letter_code
_entity_poly.pdbx_strand_id
1 'polypeptide(L)'
;DRTGTGTRSVFGWQLRYRLDDGFPLVTTKKLHLRSIVHELLWFIRGETNIAYLKENKVSIWDEWADENGDLGPVYGKQWRRWSGADGQEIDQLRWVVDEIARNPDSRRLIVNAWNVADLPKMALMPCHALFQFYVANGRLSCQLYQRSADIFLGVPFNIASYALLTHMV
;
A
#
# COMPACT_ATOMS: atom_id res chain seq x y z
N ASP A 1 4.20 -3.92 -24.59
CA ASP A 1 4.89 -2.86 -23.84
C ASP A 1 4.17 -1.52 -24.04
N ARG A 2 3.48 -1.03 -22.99
CA ARG A 2 2.72 0.22 -23.08
C ARG A 2 3.60 1.48 -23.04
N THR A 3 4.87 1.36 -22.65
CA THR A 3 5.80 2.51 -22.54
C THR A 3 6.62 2.73 -23.80
N GLY A 4 6.66 1.76 -24.73
CA GLY A 4 7.46 1.84 -25.96
C GLY A 4 8.96 1.69 -25.76
N THR A 5 9.44 1.51 -24.53
CA THR A 5 10.87 1.45 -24.18
C THR A 5 11.47 0.04 -24.24
N GLY A 6 10.64 -0.97 -24.45
CA GLY A 6 11.02 -2.38 -24.34
C GLY A 6 11.05 -2.85 -22.89
N THR A 7 10.14 -3.76 -22.52
CA THR A 7 10.09 -4.34 -21.17
C THR A 7 10.28 -5.85 -21.21
N ARG A 8 10.93 -6.37 -20.18
CA ARG A 8 10.88 -7.80 -19.87
C ARG A 8 9.93 -7.98 -18.69
N SER A 9 9.05 -8.93 -18.76
CA SER A 9 8.08 -9.19 -17.70
C SER A 9 8.01 -10.66 -17.35
N VAL A 10 7.65 -10.92 -16.10
CA VAL A 10 7.32 -12.24 -15.59
C VAL A 10 5.97 -12.15 -14.89
N PHE A 11 5.15 -13.18 -15.02
CA PHE A 11 3.87 -13.28 -14.34
C PHE A 11 3.95 -14.30 -13.20
N GLY A 12 3.52 -13.87 -12.00
CA GLY A 12 3.48 -14.77 -10.84
C GLY A 12 4.86 -14.99 -10.20
N TRP A 13 5.46 -13.96 -9.64
CA TRP A 13 6.70 -14.04 -8.87
C TRP A 13 6.48 -13.72 -7.41
N GLN A 14 7.12 -14.46 -6.48
CA GLN A 14 7.04 -14.24 -5.04
C GLN A 14 8.40 -13.86 -4.47
N LEU A 15 8.42 -12.80 -3.67
CA LEU A 15 9.55 -12.39 -2.84
C LEU A 15 9.21 -12.63 -1.37
N ARG A 16 10.17 -13.06 -0.55
CA ARG A 16 9.99 -13.27 0.89
C ARG A 16 11.12 -12.61 1.66
N TYR A 17 10.75 -11.91 2.73
CA TYR A 17 11.66 -11.23 3.65
C TYR A 17 11.33 -11.64 5.08
N ARG A 18 12.35 -11.94 5.87
CA ARG A 18 12.20 -12.21 7.29
C ARG A 18 12.58 -10.93 8.03
N LEU A 19 11.62 -10.36 8.78
CA LEU A 19 11.87 -9.13 9.53
C LEU A 19 12.82 -9.33 10.71
N ASP A 20 13.01 -10.58 11.17
CA ASP A 20 14.02 -10.94 12.18
C ASP A 20 15.46 -10.74 11.67
N ASP A 21 15.69 -10.88 10.36
CA ASP A 21 17.00 -10.70 9.75
C ASP A 21 17.36 -9.21 9.58
N GLY A 22 16.43 -8.32 9.94
CA GLY A 22 16.54 -6.87 9.87
C GLY A 22 15.49 -6.25 8.95
N PHE A 23 15.41 -4.92 8.99
CA PHE A 23 14.49 -4.16 8.14
C PHE A 23 14.91 -4.27 6.67
N PRO A 24 14.03 -4.70 5.75
CA PRO A 24 14.39 -4.99 4.36
C PRO A 24 14.46 -3.70 3.51
N LEU A 25 15.40 -2.82 3.84
CA LEU A 25 15.76 -1.67 3.02
C LEU A 25 16.82 -2.11 2.01
N VAL A 26 16.39 -2.50 0.81
CA VAL A 26 17.31 -3.02 -0.22
C VAL A 26 18.36 -1.98 -0.64
N THR A 27 19.58 -2.42 -0.91
CA THR A 27 20.74 -1.57 -1.13
C THR A 27 21.19 -1.48 -2.59
N THR A 28 20.52 -2.18 -3.49
CA THR A 28 20.80 -2.16 -4.95
C THR A 28 20.53 -0.80 -5.61
N LYS A 29 19.77 0.05 -4.91
CA LYS A 29 19.60 1.48 -5.23
C LYS A 29 19.44 2.27 -3.94
N LYS A 30 19.73 3.58 -4.00
CA LYS A 30 19.49 4.48 -2.86
C LYS A 30 17.96 4.70 -2.72
N LEU A 31 17.39 4.28 -1.60
CA LEU A 31 16.00 4.52 -1.26
C LEU A 31 15.86 5.77 -0.39
N HIS A 32 14.83 6.56 -0.67
CA HIS A 32 14.51 7.75 0.12
C HIS A 32 13.53 7.38 1.23
N LEU A 33 14.06 6.90 2.38
CA LEU A 33 13.26 6.39 3.50
C LEU A 33 12.19 7.39 3.99
N ARG A 34 12.52 8.68 3.97
CA ARG A 34 11.56 9.74 4.34
C ARG A 34 10.29 9.67 3.48
N SER A 35 10.42 9.50 2.16
CA SER A 35 9.25 9.38 1.27
C SER A 35 8.44 8.14 1.60
N ILE A 36 9.09 7.01 1.88
CA ILE A 36 8.40 5.75 2.25
C ILE A 36 7.57 5.95 3.51
N VAL A 37 8.16 6.56 4.55
CA VAL A 37 7.47 6.81 5.84
C VAL A 37 6.27 7.74 5.64
N HIS A 38 6.46 8.88 4.96
CA HIS A 38 5.39 9.86 4.79
C HIS A 38 4.28 9.35 3.87
N GLU A 39 4.60 8.59 2.81
CA GLU A 39 3.59 7.95 1.97
C GLU A 39 2.75 6.95 2.76
N LEU A 40 3.39 6.08 3.56
CA LEU A 40 2.65 5.14 4.40
C LEU A 40 1.76 5.86 5.43
N LEU A 41 2.25 6.89 6.09
CA LEU A 41 1.45 7.69 7.02
C LEU A 41 0.28 8.37 6.33
N TRP A 42 0.46 8.85 5.11
CA TRP A 42 -0.59 9.43 4.28
C TRP A 42 -1.68 8.41 3.94
N PHE A 43 -1.31 7.18 3.56
CA PHE A 43 -2.27 6.08 3.38
C PHE A 43 -3.01 5.75 4.68
N ILE A 44 -2.31 5.62 5.81
CA ILE A 44 -2.90 5.29 7.12
C ILE A 44 -3.88 6.37 7.58
N ARG A 45 -3.66 7.64 7.23
CA ARG A 45 -4.59 8.74 7.52
C ARG A 45 -5.84 8.72 6.65
N GLY A 46 -5.85 7.92 5.59
CA GLY A 46 -6.95 7.87 4.62
C GLY A 46 -7.00 9.08 3.68
N GLU A 47 -5.88 9.78 3.55
CA GLU A 47 -5.78 10.98 2.71
C GLU A 47 -5.66 10.62 1.23
N THR A 48 -6.15 11.50 0.37
CA THR A 48 -6.08 11.39 -1.10
C THR A 48 -5.48 12.63 -1.75
N ASN A 49 -5.40 13.74 -0.99
CA ASN A 49 -4.78 14.98 -1.42
C ASN A 49 -3.29 15.01 -1.04
N ILE A 50 -2.44 15.46 -1.95
CA ILE A 50 -0.98 15.45 -1.78
C ILE A 50 -0.43 16.61 -0.95
N ALA A 51 -1.28 17.49 -0.38
CA ALA A 51 -0.84 18.64 0.41
C ALA A 51 0.12 18.24 1.55
N TYR A 52 -0.26 17.20 2.33
CA TYR A 52 0.60 16.64 3.38
C TYR A 52 1.96 16.15 2.84
N LEU A 53 1.97 15.50 1.69
CA LEU A 53 3.19 14.99 1.07
C LEU A 53 4.10 16.15 0.65
N LYS A 54 3.54 17.20 0.03
CA LYS A 54 4.27 18.43 -0.36
C LYS A 54 4.88 19.15 0.83
N GLU A 55 4.12 19.34 1.92
CA GLU A 55 4.61 19.93 3.18
C GLU A 55 5.82 19.16 3.73
N ASN A 56 5.83 17.84 3.52
CA ASN A 56 6.92 16.96 3.93
C ASN A 56 7.98 16.73 2.86
N LYS A 57 7.99 17.51 1.76
CA LYS A 57 8.95 17.45 0.66
C LYS A 57 8.99 16.07 -0.02
N VAL A 58 7.83 15.45 -0.18
CA VAL A 58 7.63 14.18 -0.88
C VAL A 58 6.85 14.46 -2.16
N SER A 59 7.43 14.16 -3.31
CA SER A 59 6.91 14.51 -4.64
C SER A 59 6.50 13.31 -5.50
N ILE A 60 6.51 12.09 -4.94
CA ILE A 60 6.30 10.85 -5.69
C ILE A 60 4.90 10.73 -6.33
N TRP A 61 3.96 11.55 -5.90
CA TRP A 61 2.58 11.59 -6.41
C TRP A 61 2.24 12.86 -7.20
N ASP A 62 3.17 13.81 -7.35
CA ASP A 62 2.91 15.12 -7.95
C ASP A 62 2.42 15.03 -9.41
N GLU A 63 2.93 14.07 -10.18
CA GLU A 63 2.57 13.88 -11.60
C GLU A 63 1.16 13.32 -11.82
N TRP A 64 0.54 12.75 -10.76
CA TRP A 64 -0.78 12.12 -10.84
C TRP A 64 -1.90 12.98 -10.28
N ALA A 65 -1.56 13.98 -9.48
CA ALA A 65 -2.53 14.83 -8.81
C ALA A 65 -3.16 15.83 -9.81
N ASP A 66 -4.44 16.11 -9.60
CA ASP A 66 -5.13 17.16 -10.33
C ASP A 66 -4.67 18.58 -9.90
N GLU A 67 -5.28 19.60 -10.45
CA GLU A 67 -4.97 21.01 -10.15
C GLU A 67 -5.19 21.40 -8.68
N ASN A 68 -6.03 20.66 -7.96
CA ASN A 68 -6.33 20.84 -6.54
C ASN A 68 -5.44 19.95 -5.64
N GLY A 69 -4.58 19.12 -6.24
CA GLY A 69 -3.72 18.19 -5.53
C GLY A 69 -4.43 16.90 -5.12
N ASP A 70 -5.60 16.57 -5.68
CA ASP A 70 -6.34 15.35 -5.36
C ASP A 70 -6.02 14.23 -6.36
N LEU A 71 -6.06 13.00 -5.86
CA LEU A 71 -5.81 11.78 -6.63
C LEU A 71 -7.08 10.93 -6.79
N GLY A 72 -8.22 11.43 -6.30
CA GLY A 72 -9.43 10.62 -6.20
C GLY A 72 -9.33 9.52 -5.13
N PRO A 73 -10.24 8.54 -5.12
CA PRO A 73 -10.38 7.58 -4.03
C PRO A 73 -9.30 6.47 -4.05
N VAL A 74 -8.01 6.87 -4.04
CA VAL A 74 -6.86 5.96 -4.03
C VAL A 74 -6.64 5.29 -2.65
N TYR A 75 -5.57 4.55 -2.48
CA TYR A 75 -5.20 3.70 -1.36
C TYR A 75 -5.72 4.11 0.03
N GLY A 76 -5.45 5.34 0.47
CA GLY A 76 -5.84 5.81 1.80
C GLY A 76 -7.35 5.81 2.00
N LYS A 77 -8.11 6.30 1.01
CA LYS A 77 -9.58 6.27 1.03
C LYS A 77 -10.09 4.84 1.13
N GLN A 78 -9.54 3.91 0.36
CA GLN A 78 -9.99 2.52 0.35
C GLN A 78 -9.65 1.81 1.68
N TRP A 79 -8.48 2.04 2.25
CA TRP A 79 -8.05 1.40 3.50
C TRP A 79 -8.88 1.86 4.71
N ARG A 80 -9.22 3.15 4.75
CA ARG A 80 -9.76 3.80 5.94
C ARG A 80 -11.25 4.19 5.84
N ARG A 81 -11.77 4.35 4.61
CA ARG A 81 -13.13 4.84 4.37
C ARG A 81 -13.71 4.21 3.11
N TRP A 82 -13.65 2.87 3.03
CA TRP A 82 -14.27 2.13 1.94
C TRP A 82 -15.77 2.40 1.91
N SER A 83 -16.28 2.78 0.74
CA SER A 83 -17.72 3.04 0.58
C SER A 83 -18.48 1.73 0.45
N GLY A 84 -19.32 1.42 1.45
CA GLY A 84 -20.25 0.30 1.41
C GLY A 84 -21.50 0.61 0.59
N ALA A 85 -22.33 -0.42 0.36
CA ALA A 85 -23.54 -0.31 -0.46
C ALA A 85 -24.56 0.70 0.08
N ASP A 86 -24.63 0.87 1.39
CA ASP A 86 -25.60 1.73 2.09
C ASP A 86 -25.03 3.13 2.38
N GLY A 87 -23.95 3.51 1.71
CA GLY A 87 -23.25 4.77 1.97
C GLY A 87 -22.45 4.79 3.28
N GLN A 88 -22.37 3.66 3.98
CA GLN A 88 -21.50 3.53 5.16
C GLN A 88 -20.05 3.55 4.76
N GLU A 89 -19.21 4.16 5.59
CA GLU A 89 -17.76 4.07 5.46
C GLU A 89 -17.22 2.92 6.33
N ILE A 90 -16.39 2.08 5.71
CA ILE A 90 -15.78 0.92 6.37
C ILE A 90 -14.28 1.18 6.50
N ASP A 91 -13.78 1.21 7.74
CA ASP A 91 -12.35 1.30 8.04
C ASP A 91 -11.75 -0.12 8.08
N GLN A 92 -11.28 -0.60 6.92
CA GLN A 92 -10.70 -1.93 6.79
C GLN A 92 -9.45 -2.11 7.65
N LEU A 93 -8.57 -1.09 7.67
CA LEU A 93 -7.30 -1.18 8.41
C LEU A 93 -7.57 -1.25 9.92
N ARG A 94 -8.47 -0.43 10.44
CA ARG A 94 -8.85 -0.47 11.85
C ARG A 94 -9.45 -1.82 12.22
N TRP A 95 -10.40 -2.31 11.38
CA TRP A 95 -11.01 -3.60 11.60
C TRP A 95 -9.99 -4.74 11.68
N VAL A 96 -9.00 -4.74 10.76
CA VAL A 96 -7.93 -5.76 10.74
C VAL A 96 -7.08 -5.69 12.00
N VAL A 97 -6.67 -4.50 12.46
CA VAL A 97 -5.89 -4.33 13.69
C VAL A 97 -6.67 -4.83 14.91
N ASP A 98 -7.93 -4.45 15.03
CA ASP A 98 -8.79 -4.88 16.14
C ASP A 98 -9.04 -6.40 16.09
N GLU A 99 -9.19 -6.98 14.89
CA GLU A 99 -9.37 -8.42 14.71
C GLU A 99 -8.12 -9.22 15.02
N ILE A 100 -6.92 -8.74 14.68
CA ILE A 100 -5.65 -9.37 15.09
C ILE A 100 -5.56 -9.48 16.62
N ALA A 101 -5.93 -8.41 17.34
CA ALA A 101 -5.90 -8.39 18.79
C ALA A 101 -6.93 -9.34 19.42
N ARG A 102 -8.13 -9.43 18.83
CA ARG A 102 -9.25 -10.21 19.37
C ARG A 102 -9.23 -11.68 18.96
N ASN A 103 -8.87 -11.97 17.70
CA ASN A 103 -8.92 -13.28 17.08
C ASN A 103 -7.76 -13.46 16.10
N PRO A 104 -6.53 -13.67 16.60
CA PRO A 104 -5.34 -13.77 15.75
C PRO A 104 -5.38 -14.94 14.76
N ASP A 105 -6.19 -15.97 15.01
CA ASP A 105 -6.36 -17.11 14.10
C ASP A 105 -7.27 -16.81 12.89
N SER A 106 -7.82 -15.61 12.81
CA SER A 106 -8.68 -15.19 11.70
C SER A 106 -7.96 -15.30 10.36
N ARG A 107 -8.66 -15.83 9.35
CA ARG A 107 -8.20 -15.90 7.96
C ARG A 107 -8.73 -14.74 7.11
N ARG A 108 -9.40 -13.77 7.74
CA ARG A 108 -10.08 -12.65 7.09
C ARG A 108 -9.34 -11.33 7.24
N LEU A 109 -8.08 -11.34 7.67
CA LEU A 109 -7.25 -10.17 7.93
C LEU A 109 -6.77 -9.52 6.62
N ILE A 110 -7.70 -9.07 5.79
CA ILE A 110 -7.46 -8.55 4.44
C ILE A 110 -7.85 -7.07 4.39
N VAL A 111 -6.98 -6.28 3.74
CA VAL A 111 -7.26 -4.89 3.34
C VAL A 111 -7.16 -4.82 1.81
N ASN A 112 -8.22 -4.35 1.17
CA ASN A 112 -8.36 -4.29 -0.27
C ASN A 112 -8.39 -2.84 -0.76
N ALA A 113 -7.54 -2.49 -1.72
CA ALA A 113 -7.56 -1.19 -2.39
C ALA A 113 -8.25 -1.24 -3.76
N TRP A 114 -8.48 -2.43 -4.31
CA TRP A 114 -9.08 -2.63 -5.63
C TRP A 114 -10.60 -2.58 -5.55
N ASN A 115 -11.15 -1.36 -5.45
CA ASN A 115 -12.59 -1.12 -5.46
C ASN A 115 -13.06 -0.86 -6.89
N VAL A 116 -13.68 -1.86 -7.51
CA VAL A 116 -14.09 -1.83 -8.92
C VAL A 116 -14.99 -0.63 -9.24
N ALA A 117 -15.87 -0.23 -8.33
CA ALA A 117 -16.75 0.91 -8.51
C ALA A 117 -16.04 2.27 -8.49
N ASP A 118 -14.87 2.33 -7.88
CA ASP A 118 -14.09 3.56 -7.75
C ASP A 118 -12.91 3.66 -8.72
N LEU A 119 -12.50 2.55 -9.36
CA LEU A 119 -11.36 2.56 -10.30
C LEU A 119 -11.41 3.69 -11.34
N PRO A 120 -12.57 3.99 -11.98
CA PRO A 120 -12.63 5.05 -12.98
C PRO A 120 -12.43 6.48 -12.42
N LYS A 121 -12.52 6.64 -11.09
CA LYS A 121 -12.36 7.93 -10.40
C LYS A 121 -10.94 8.14 -9.85
N MET A 122 -10.08 7.14 -9.93
CA MET A 122 -8.72 7.17 -9.40
C MET A 122 -7.76 7.72 -10.44
N ALA A 123 -6.90 8.67 -10.06
CA ALA A 123 -5.83 9.16 -10.92
C ALA A 123 -4.86 8.04 -11.34
N LEU A 124 -4.64 7.07 -10.44
CA LEU A 124 -3.87 5.86 -10.70
C LEU A 124 -4.53 4.65 -10.03
N MET A 125 -4.89 3.64 -10.83
CA MET A 125 -5.43 2.38 -10.31
C MET A 125 -4.40 1.65 -9.46
N PRO A 126 -4.78 1.11 -8.28
CA PRO A 126 -3.84 0.54 -7.32
C PRO A 126 -2.98 -0.58 -7.91
N CYS A 127 -1.66 -0.45 -7.84
CA CYS A 127 -0.71 -1.52 -8.18
C CYS A 127 -0.65 -2.56 -7.06
N HIS A 128 -0.53 -2.13 -5.80
CA HIS A 128 -0.73 -2.98 -4.63
C HIS A 128 -2.23 -3.08 -4.35
N ALA A 129 -2.83 -4.14 -4.91
CA ALA A 129 -4.28 -4.30 -4.97
C ALA A 129 -4.89 -4.70 -3.63
N LEU A 130 -4.23 -5.59 -2.91
CA LEU A 130 -4.64 -6.03 -1.57
C LEU A 130 -3.44 -6.53 -0.77
N PHE A 131 -3.58 -6.51 0.55
CA PHE A 131 -2.66 -7.21 1.44
C PHE A 131 -3.42 -7.97 2.52
N GLN A 132 -2.77 -9.00 3.07
CA GLN A 132 -3.32 -9.87 4.09
C GLN A 132 -2.31 -10.05 5.21
N PHE A 133 -2.78 -9.97 6.45
CA PHE A 133 -2.01 -10.39 7.61
C PHE A 133 -2.30 -11.84 7.97
N TYR A 134 -1.33 -12.46 8.61
CA TYR A 134 -1.43 -13.82 9.12
C TYR A 134 -0.63 -13.95 10.41
N VAL A 135 -1.25 -14.50 11.44
CA VAL A 135 -0.58 -14.77 12.72
C VAL A 135 -0.34 -16.28 12.87
N ALA A 136 0.87 -16.66 13.22
CA ALA A 136 1.22 -18.03 13.56
C ALA A 136 2.32 -18.05 14.61
N ASN A 137 2.16 -18.85 15.64
CA ASN A 137 3.14 -18.99 16.74
C ASN A 137 3.52 -17.63 17.37
N GLY A 138 2.54 -16.73 17.55
CA GLY A 138 2.75 -15.40 18.11
C GLY A 138 3.52 -14.43 17.19
N ARG A 139 3.63 -14.74 15.89
CA ARG A 139 4.35 -13.92 14.90
C ARG A 139 3.41 -13.44 13.82
N LEU A 140 3.50 -12.15 13.52
CA LEU A 140 2.74 -11.52 12.45
C LEU A 140 3.50 -11.61 11.12
N SER A 141 2.78 -11.95 10.05
CA SER A 141 3.25 -11.90 8.67
C SER A 141 2.32 -11.04 7.84
N CYS A 142 2.86 -10.38 6.82
CA CYS A 142 2.09 -9.63 5.83
C CYS A 142 2.40 -10.16 4.43
N GLN A 143 1.36 -10.41 3.64
CA GLN A 143 1.47 -10.75 2.22
C GLN A 143 0.82 -9.64 1.39
N LEU A 144 1.59 -9.06 0.47
CA LEU A 144 1.11 -8.09 -0.50
C LEU A 144 0.90 -8.75 -1.86
N TYR A 145 -0.26 -8.50 -2.48
CA TYR A 145 -0.47 -8.81 -3.90
C TYR A 145 -0.36 -7.54 -4.75
N GLN A 146 0.61 -7.53 -5.66
CA GLN A 146 0.77 -6.49 -6.68
C GLN A 146 0.34 -7.02 -8.05
N ARG A 147 -0.64 -6.34 -8.70
CA ARG A 147 -1.07 -6.65 -10.07
C ARG A 147 -0.07 -6.19 -11.12
N SER A 148 0.74 -5.22 -10.77
CA SER A 148 1.79 -4.62 -11.59
C SER A 148 2.89 -4.09 -10.69
N ALA A 149 4.13 -4.29 -11.07
CA ALA A 149 5.27 -3.88 -10.28
C ALA A 149 6.49 -3.62 -11.18
N ASP A 150 7.10 -2.46 -11.03
CA ASP A 150 8.43 -2.19 -11.57
C ASP A 150 9.47 -2.64 -10.56
N ILE A 151 10.27 -3.66 -10.93
CA ILE A 151 11.21 -4.31 -10.01
C ILE A 151 12.33 -3.38 -9.54
N PHE A 152 12.67 -2.34 -10.29
CA PHE A 152 13.71 -1.40 -9.95
C PHE A 152 13.17 -0.10 -9.33
N LEU A 153 12.10 0.45 -9.87
CA LEU A 153 11.55 1.73 -9.42
C LEU A 153 10.65 1.59 -8.18
N GLY A 154 9.62 0.73 -8.25
CA GLY A 154 8.57 0.67 -7.24
C GLY A 154 8.75 -0.41 -6.17
N VAL A 155 9.12 -1.63 -6.57
CA VAL A 155 9.19 -2.78 -5.65
C VAL A 155 10.06 -2.52 -4.41
N PRO A 156 11.25 -1.90 -4.49
CA PRO A 156 12.05 -1.60 -3.30
C PRO A 156 11.34 -0.70 -2.29
N PHE A 157 10.56 0.28 -2.75
CA PHE A 157 9.75 1.15 -1.88
C PHE A 157 8.61 0.37 -1.24
N ASN A 158 7.93 -0.48 -2.01
CA ASN A 158 6.82 -1.29 -1.50
C ASN A 158 7.28 -2.32 -0.46
N ILE A 159 8.43 -2.98 -0.66
CA ILE A 159 9.03 -3.88 0.33
C ILE A 159 9.20 -3.17 1.68
N ALA A 160 9.86 -2.02 1.68
CA ALA A 160 10.12 -1.25 2.89
C ALA A 160 8.82 -0.70 3.52
N SER A 161 7.87 -0.22 2.70
CA SER A 161 6.58 0.31 3.17
C SER A 161 5.76 -0.76 3.89
N TYR A 162 5.61 -1.95 3.31
CA TYR A 162 4.84 -3.03 3.92
C TYR A 162 5.57 -3.72 5.08
N ALA A 163 6.89 -3.71 5.10
CA ALA A 163 7.67 -4.10 6.27
C ALA A 163 7.41 -3.13 7.44
N LEU A 164 7.44 -1.82 7.17
CA LEU A 164 7.12 -0.80 8.17
C LEU A 164 5.68 -0.93 8.68
N LEU A 165 4.71 -1.10 7.79
CA LEU A 165 3.32 -1.34 8.17
C LEU A 165 3.19 -2.57 9.08
N THR A 166 3.90 -3.66 8.78
CA THR A 166 3.87 -4.88 9.60
C THR A 166 4.44 -4.66 10.99
N HIS A 167 5.47 -3.81 11.12
CA HIS A 167 6.01 -3.42 12.43
C HIS A 167 5.10 -2.49 13.23
N MET A 168 4.25 -1.72 12.54
CA MET A 168 3.32 -0.79 13.20
C MET A 168 2.06 -1.49 13.72
N VAL A 169 1.64 -2.59 13.09
CA VAL A 169 0.51 -3.42 13.48
C VAL A 169 0.90 -4.36 14.61
#